data_722f27e5dc13337db35644ff46fa4c7c
#
_entry.id   722f27e5dc13337db35644ff46fa4c7c
#
_cell.length_a   1.000
_cell.length_b   1.000
_cell.length_c   1.000
_cell.angle_alpha   90.00
_cell.angle_beta   90.00
_cell.angle_gamma   90.00
#
_symmetry.space_group_name_H-M   'P 1'
#
loop_
_entity.id
_entity.type
_entity.pdbx_description
1 polymer ?
#
loop_
_entity_poly.entity_id
_entity_poly.type
_entity_poly.pdbx_seq_one_letter_code
_entity_poly.pdbx_strand_id
1 'polypeptide(L)'
;MISKTKSFNSPKAQGLYDPKYERENCGIGLIVDMRGRRSHDIVSGALEICHNLDHRGGCGCDPITGDGAGIFIQLPHKFFLSNCNQDIGFEIPDEGDYGVGFAYLSKDQTCRRSQMEAVEQISDELGMEMLGWREVPVNSDILGKASFDCEPYMSQFFVRRSKETERGLAFERKLYIFRRVASHRLRYFRDDLSEMFYIASLSARTMTYKGMLTTGQLDQYFPDLRHPDMESALALTHSRFSTNTFPNWLRAQPFRYLCHNGEINTVRGNEN
;
A
#
# COMPACT_ATOMS: atom_id res chain seq x y z
N MET A 1 -9.39 0.99 28.55
CA MET A 1 -10.86 1.06 28.63
C MET A 1 -11.36 1.89 27.46
N ILE A 2 -11.74 1.24 26.36
CA ILE A 2 -12.31 1.91 25.19
C ILE A 2 -13.72 2.34 25.58
N SER A 3 -13.94 3.63 25.58
CA SER A 3 -15.25 4.26 25.83
C SER A 3 -16.28 3.66 24.87
N LYS A 4 -17.36 3.12 25.39
CA LYS A 4 -18.51 2.67 24.60
C LYS A 4 -18.90 3.78 23.62
N THR A 5 -18.59 3.56 22.35
CA THR A 5 -19.06 4.39 21.24
C THR A 5 -20.56 4.49 21.32
N LYS A 6 -21.08 5.71 21.32
CA LYS A 6 -22.52 5.97 21.16
C LYS A 6 -22.96 5.25 19.88
N SER A 7 -23.85 4.28 20.02
CA SER A 7 -24.47 3.64 18.87
C SER A 7 -25.09 4.74 17.99
N PHE A 8 -24.62 4.87 16.77
CA PHE A 8 -25.38 5.58 15.75
C PHE A 8 -26.76 4.92 15.72
N ASN A 9 -27.82 5.73 15.78
CA ASN A 9 -29.18 5.23 15.65
C ASN A 9 -29.30 4.53 14.30
N SER A 10 -29.16 3.22 14.29
CA SER A 10 -29.45 2.44 13.09
C SER A 10 -30.89 2.72 12.65
N PRO A 11 -31.14 2.86 11.34
CA PRO A 11 -32.50 3.02 10.83
C PRO A 11 -33.42 1.94 11.41
N LYS A 12 -34.65 2.28 11.73
CA LYS A 12 -35.62 1.28 12.19
C LYS A 12 -36.10 0.45 11.00
N ALA A 13 -36.50 -0.79 11.26
CA ALA A 13 -37.14 -1.63 10.26
C ALA A 13 -38.33 -0.89 9.63
N GLN A 14 -38.38 -0.82 8.28
CA GLN A 14 -39.41 -0.13 7.53
C GLN A 14 -39.58 -0.78 6.14
N GLY A 15 -40.80 -1.18 5.80
CA GLY A 15 -41.09 -1.89 4.55
C GLY A 15 -40.32 -3.19 4.47
N LEU A 16 -39.52 -3.36 3.42
CA LEU A 16 -38.65 -4.52 3.22
C LEU A 16 -37.29 -4.40 3.92
N TYR A 17 -36.96 -3.24 4.47
CA TYR A 17 -35.73 -3.00 5.20
C TYR A 17 -35.86 -3.49 6.65
N ASP A 18 -34.93 -4.32 7.08
CA ASP A 18 -34.77 -4.75 8.48
C ASP A 18 -33.28 -4.74 8.82
N PRO A 19 -32.85 -3.94 9.81
CA PRO A 19 -31.44 -3.80 10.19
C PRO A 19 -30.77 -5.14 10.57
N LYS A 20 -31.53 -6.17 10.95
CA LYS A 20 -30.97 -7.50 11.23
C LYS A 20 -30.38 -8.18 10.01
N TYR A 21 -30.75 -7.74 8.80
CA TYR A 21 -30.22 -8.26 7.53
C TYR A 21 -29.07 -7.42 6.97
N GLU A 22 -28.72 -6.30 7.64
CA GLU A 22 -27.51 -5.54 7.25
C GLU A 22 -26.29 -6.43 7.32
N ARG A 23 -25.52 -6.40 6.23
CA ARG A 23 -24.21 -7.08 6.09
C ARG A 23 -23.28 -6.19 5.31
N GLU A 24 -22.00 -6.18 5.69
CA GLU A 24 -20.98 -5.56 4.86
C GLU A 24 -20.91 -6.27 3.52
N ASN A 25 -20.93 -5.48 2.45
CA ASN A 25 -20.85 -5.99 1.08
C ASN A 25 -19.47 -5.78 0.45
N CYS A 26 -18.55 -5.12 1.15
CA CYS A 26 -17.21 -4.80 0.68
C CYS A 26 -16.16 -5.10 1.76
N GLY A 27 -14.97 -5.50 1.34
CA GLY A 27 -13.83 -5.75 2.24
C GLY A 27 -13.03 -4.47 2.52
N ILE A 28 -13.68 -3.32 2.72
CA ILE A 28 -13.05 -2.02 2.95
C ILE A 28 -13.24 -1.59 4.40
N GLY A 29 -12.16 -1.08 5.01
CA GLY A 29 -12.20 -0.40 6.29
C GLY A 29 -11.52 0.97 6.24
N LEU A 30 -12.09 1.95 6.93
CA LEU A 30 -11.54 3.30 7.05
C LEU A 30 -11.61 3.75 8.50
N ILE A 31 -10.50 4.25 9.01
CA ILE A 31 -10.43 4.93 10.31
C ILE A 31 -9.72 6.28 10.15
N VAL A 32 -10.21 7.31 10.82
CA VAL A 32 -9.67 8.66 10.72
C VAL A 32 -9.83 9.43 12.04
N ASP A 33 -8.78 10.13 12.44
CA ASP A 33 -8.89 11.19 13.47
C ASP A 33 -9.35 12.49 12.80
N MET A 34 -10.58 12.95 13.11
CA MET A 34 -11.17 14.14 12.50
C MET A 34 -10.43 15.45 12.84
N ARG A 35 -9.52 15.44 13.82
CA ARG A 35 -8.66 16.57 14.17
C ARG A 35 -7.28 16.50 13.48
N GLY A 36 -7.04 15.45 12.68
CA GLY A 36 -5.79 15.26 11.97
C GLY A 36 -4.60 14.88 12.85
N ARG A 37 -4.82 14.41 14.08
CA ARG A 37 -3.74 13.97 14.98
C ARG A 37 -3.25 12.60 14.54
N ARG A 38 -1.97 12.50 14.27
CA ARG A 38 -1.32 11.22 13.93
C ARG A 38 -1.09 10.41 15.19
N SER A 39 -1.37 9.12 15.12
CA SER A 39 -1.02 8.15 16.15
C SER A 39 -0.89 6.75 15.56
N HIS A 40 -0.18 5.88 16.26
CA HIS A 40 -0.13 4.46 15.93
C HIS A 40 -1.47 3.76 16.16
N ASP A 41 -2.33 4.29 17.05
CA ASP A 41 -3.68 3.73 17.30
C ASP A 41 -4.54 3.72 16.03
N ILE A 42 -4.38 4.70 15.13
CA ILE A 42 -5.07 4.72 13.84
C ILE A 42 -4.59 3.56 12.95
N VAL A 43 -3.30 3.28 12.93
CA VAL A 43 -2.73 2.17 12.16
C VAL A 43 -3.18 0.84 12.76
N SER A 44 -3.03 0.66 14.06
CA SER A 44 -3.47 -0.55 14.79
C SER A 44 -4.96 -0.80 14.63
N GLY A 45 -5.78 0.25 14.74
CA GLY A 45 -7.23 0.15 14.53
C GLY A 45 -7.60 -0.25 13.11
N ALA A 46 -6.86 0.22 12.08
CA ALA A 46 -7.08 -0.19 10.71
C ALA A 46 -6.67 -1.66 10.48
N LEU A 47 -5.60 -2.12 11.11
CA LEU A 47 -5.21 -3.53 11.09
C LEU A 47 -6.26 -4.42 11.77
N GLU A 48 -6.81 -3.98 12.91
CA GLU A 48 -7.92 -4.67 13.56
C GLU A 48 -9.18 -4.74 12.68
N ILE A 49 -9.52 -3.63 12.00
CA ILE A 49 -10.60 -3.63 11.00
C ILE A 49 -10.30 -4.64 9.89
N CYS A 50 -9.07 -4.68 9.39
CA CYS A 50 -8.66 -5.63 8.35
C CYS A 50 -8.84 -7.08 8.83
N HIS A 51 -8.42 -7.41 10.04
CA HIS A 51 -8.62 -8.73 10.64
C HIS A 51 -10.12 -9.08 10.77
N ASN A 52 -10.95 -8.14 11.19
CA ASN A 52 -12.40 -8.33 11.31
C ASN A 52 -13.09 -8.52 9.96
N LEU A 53 -12.45 -8.11 8.86
CA LEU A 53 -12.90 -8.33 7.48
C LEU A 53 -12.44 -9.67 6.88
N ASP A 54 -11.91 -10.60 7.67
CA ASP A 54 -11.42 -11.90 7.18
C ASP A 54 -12.51 -12.68 6.42
N HIS A 55 -13.75 -12.63 6.91
CA HIS A 55 -14.91 -13.22 6.25
C HIS A 55 -15.25 -12.58 4.88
N ARG A 56 -14.60 -11.47 4.51
CA ARG A 56 -14.71 -10.77 3.21
C ARG A 56 -13.52 -11.03 2.31
N GLY A 57 -12.49 -11.68 2.82
CA GLY A 57 -11.31 -12.08 2.07
C GLY A 57 -11.52 -13.41 1.34
N GLY A 58 -10.67 -13.66 0.35
CA GLY A 58 -10.58 -14.94 -0.33
C GLY A 58 -9.25 -15.62 -0.03
N CYS A 59 -9.27 -16.95 -0.05
CA CYS A 59 -8.08 -17.78 -0.04
C CYS A 59 -8.02 -18.59 -1.31
N GLY A 60 -6.80 -18.91 -1.78
CA GLY A 60 -6.58 -19.81 -2.90
C GLY A 60 -6.85 -21.29 -2.54
N CYS A 61 -6.27 -22.20 -3.32
CA CYS A 61 -6.31 -23.66 -3.01
C CYS A 61 -5.63 -23.99 -1.68
N ASP A 62 -4.78 -23.12 -1.21
CA ASP A 62 -4.05 -23.16 0.05
C ASP A 62 -4.68 -22.13 1.01
N PRO A 63 -5.16 -22.54 2.20
CA PRO A 63 -5.87 -21.62 3.12
C PRO A 63 -5.00 -20.48 3.68
N ILE A 64 -3.68 -20.57 3.56
CA ILE A 64 -2.73 -19.52 3.98
C ILE A 64 -2.25 -18.66 2.80
N THR A 65 -2.71 -18.91 1.58
CA THR A 65 -2.50 -18.05 0.42
C THR A 65 -3.71 -17.15 0.23
N GLY A 66 -3.61 -15.88 0.65
CA GLY A 66 -4.69 -14.90 0.53
C GLY A 66 -4.82 -14.30 -0.87
N ASP A 67 -6.02 -13.86 -1.23
CA ASP A 67 -6.29 -13.11 -2.46
C ASP A 67 -5.69 -11.70 -2.46
N GLY A 68 -5.42 -11.17 -1.29
CA GLY A 68 -4.75 -9.89 -1.08
C GLY A 68 -5.28 -9.12 0.13
N ALA A 69 -4.37 -8.53 0.88
CA ALA A 69 -4.67 -7.57 1.93
C ALA A 69 -3.72 -6.38 1.87
N GLY A 70 -4.15 -5.24 2.41
CA GLY A 70 -3.30 -4.07 2.44
C GLY A 70 -3.87 -2.91 3.24
N ILE A 71 -2.99 -1.96 3.51
CA ILE A 71 -3.27 -0.74 4.25
C ILE A 71 -2.63 0.47 3.54
N PHE A 72 -3.38 1.54 3.44
CA PHE A 72 -2.95 2.85 3.00
C PHE A 72 -2.95 3.79 4.19
N ILE A 73 -1.85 4.49 4.39
CA ILE A 73 -1.61 5.41 5.51
C ILE A 73 -0.97 6.71 5.00
N GLN A 74 -0.95 7.74 5.84
CA GLN A 74 -0.09 8.90 5.59
C GLN A 74 1.38 8.48 5.67
N LEU A 75 2.27 9.24 5.00
CA LEU A 75 3.70 9.01 5.08
C LEU A 75 4.17 9.09 6.54
N PRO A 76 4.75 8.01 7.11
CA PRO A 76 5.12 7.97 8.52
C PRO A 76 6.50 8.62 8.74
N HIS A 77 6.55 9.95 8.66
CA HIS A 77 7.80 10.71 8.73
C HIS A 77 8.63 10.42 9.99
N LYS A 78 7.95 10.33 11.15
CA LYS A 78 8.60 10.01 12.42
C LYS A 78 9.28 8.64 12.40
N PHE A 79 8.63 7.62 11.81
CA PHE A 79 9.19 6.30 11.65
C PHE A 79 10.48 6.32 10.81
N PHE A 80 10.51 7.07 9.72
CA PHE A 80 11.72 7.18 8.90
C PHE A 80 12.85 7.93 9.60
N LEU A 81 12.53 8.98 10.35
CA LEU A 81 13.53 9.72 11.12
C LEU A 81 14.16 8.87 12.23
N SER A 82 13.33 8.14 13.00
CA SER A 82 13.82 7.42 14.18
C SER A 82 14.48 6.08 13.85
N ASN A 83 14.02 5.41 12.77
CA ASN A 83 14.42 4.03 12.50
C ASN A 83 15.24 3.84 11.23
N CYS A 84 15.23 4.82 10.33
CA CYS A 84 15.89 4.63 9.04
C CYS A 84 17.18 5.46 8.91
N ASN A 85 17.33 6.57 9.62
CA ASN A 85 18.53 7.42 9.52
C ASN A 85 19.84 6.67 9.81
N GLN A 86 19.82 5.65 10.65
CA GLN A 86 21.02 4.87 10.99
C GLN A 86 21.33 3.77 9.97
N ASP A 87 20.31 3.22 9.32
CA ASP A 87 20.42 2.03 8.47
C ASP A 87 20.54 2.35 6.98
N ILE A 88 20.05 3.51 6.53
CA ILE A 88 19.93 3.83 5.10
C ILE A 88 21.09 4.66 4.53
N GLY A 89 21.98 5.19 5.37
CA GLY A 89 23.19 5.90 4.91
C GLY A 89 22.95 7.29 4.32
N PHE A 90 21.76 7.87 4.46
CA PHE A 90 21.43 9.24 4.05
C PHE A 90 20.50 9.90 5.06
N GLU A 91 20.51 11.24 5.09
CA GLU A 91 19.66 12.05 5.96
C GLU A 91 18.26 12.23 5.35
N ILE A 92 17.22 11.96 6.13
CA ILE A 92 15.82 12.20 5.73
C ILE A 92 15.53 13.70 5.76
N PRO A 93 15.11 14.32 4.65
CA PRO A 93 14.73 15.73 4.63
C PRO A 93 13.45 16.00 5.45
N ASP A 94 13.12 17.28 5.63
CA ASP A 94 11.87 17.70 6.26
C ASP A 94 10.65 17.11 5.56
N GLU A 95 9.57 16.91 6.31
CA GLU A 95 8.30 16.42 5.78
C GLU A 95 7.79 17.32 4.64
N GLY A 96 7.46 16.71 3.51
CA GLY A 96 7.06 17.40 2.29
C GLY A 96 8.18 17.78 1.34
N ASP A 97 9.46 17.59 1.73
CA ASP A 97 10.64 17.82 0.87
C ASP A 97 11.18 16.52 0.27
N TYR A 98 10.59 15.39 0.59
CA TYR A 98 10.91 14.11 -0.01
C TYR A 98 9.65 13.30 -0.28
N GLY A 99 9.76 12.39 -1.23
CA GLY A 99 8.75 11.37 -1.53
C GLY A 99 9.32 9.98 -1.33
N VAL A 100 8.46 9.04 -0.97
CA VAL A 100 8.85 7.64 -0.80
C VAL A 100 8.09 6.78 -1.79
N GLY A 101 8.84 6.01 -2.58
CA GLY A 101 8.33 4.97 -3.46
C GLY A 101 8.37 3.61 -2.77
N PHE A 102 7.29 2.83 -2.85
CA PHE A 102 7.27 1.43 -2.45
C PHE A 102 7.32 0.57 -3.72
N ALA A 103 8.45 -0.09 -3.95
CA ALA A 103 8.73 -0.85 -5.16
C ALA A 103 8.73 -2.36 -4.91
N TYR A 104 8.13 -3.10 -5.82
CA TYR A 104 8.27 -4.55 -5.98
C TYR A 104 9.23 -4.81 -7.11
N LEU A 105 10.32 -5.47 -6.82
CA LEU A 105 11.45 -5.72 -7.70
C LEU A 105 11.68 -7.22 -7.89
N SER A 106 12.49 -7.58 -8.86
CA SER A 106 12.89 -8.96 -9.10
C SER A 106 13.66 -9.55 -7.91
N LYS A 107 13.43 -10.81 -7.60
CA LYS A 107 14.27 -11.58 -6.66
C LYS A 107 15.65 -11.87 -7.23
N ASP A 108 15.80 -11.94 -8.56
CA ASP A 108 17.13 -12.04 -9.20
C ASP A 108 17.93 -10.77 -8.92
N GLN A 109 19.11 -10.93 -8.35
CA GLN A 109 19.95 -9.82 -7.90
C GLN A 109 20.43 -8.95 -9.05
N THR A 110 20.73 -9.54 -10.21
CA THR A 110 21.23 -8.80 -11.37
C THR A 110 20.12 -7.96 -11.98
N CYS A 111 18.95 -8.57 -12.21
CA CYS A 111 17.78 -7.89 -12.71
C CYS A 111 17.36 -6.77 -11.75
N ARG A 112 17.29 -7.05 -10.43
CA ARG A 112 16.96 -6.06 -9.40
C ARG A 112 17.88 -4.85 -9.41
N ARG A 113 19.20 -5.07 -9.50
CA ARG A 113 20.18 -3.97 -9.58
C ARG A 113 19.90 -3.09 -10.80
N SER A 114 19.72 -3.69 -11.97
CA SER A 114 19.40 -2.96 -13.20
C SER A 114 18.07 -2.20 -13.10
N GLN A 115 17.06 -2.75 -12.41
CA GLN A 115 15.81 -2.06 -12.14
C GLN A 115 16.02 -0.84 -11.23
N MET A 116 16.83 -0.97 -10.18
CA MET A 116 17.15 0.14 -9.27
C MET A 116 17.93 1.25 -10.00
N GLU A 117 18.97 0.91 -10.74
CA GLU A 117 19.75 1.85 -11.57
C GLU A 117 18.87 2.60 -12.59
N ALA A 118 17.93 1.90 -13.22
CA ALA A 118 17.00 2.54 -14.15
C ALA A 118 16.03 3.51 -13.46
N VAL A 119 15.60 3.21 -12.24
CA VAL A 119 14.78 4.13 -11.42
C VAL A 119 15.58 5.37 -11.03
N GLU A 120 16.86 5.21 -10.66
CA GLU A 120 17.77 6.32 -10.35
C GLU A 120 17.99 7.23 -11.56
N GLN A 121 18.26 6.65 -12.74
CA GLN A 121 18.40 7.40 -13.99
C GLN A 121 17.13 8.21 -14.32
N ILE A 122 15.95 7.63 -14.12
CA ILE A 122 14.69 8.34 -14.34
C ILE A 122 14.52 9.50 -13.35
N SER A 123 14.97 9.33 -12.09
CA SER A 123 14.97 10.40 -11.10
C SER A 123 15.78 11.59 -11.59
N ASP A 124 17.01 11.33 -12.06
CA ASP A 124 17.91 12.35 -12.57
C ASP A 124 17.35 13.06 -13.82
N GLU A 125 16.81 12.30 -14.78
CA GLU A 125 16.18 12.84 -15.99
C GLU A 125 14.98 13.78 -15.67
N LEU A 126 14.26 13.50 -14.59
CA LEU A 126 13.14 14.32 -14.13
C LEU A 126 13.57 15.46 -13.19
N GLY A 127 14.88 15.65 -12.98
CA GLY A 127 15.44 16.68 -12.13
C GLY A 127 15.09 16.51 -10.65
N MET A 128 15.06 15.27 -10.17
CA MET A 128 14.90 14.91 -8.76
C MET A 128 16.16 14.18 -8.28
N GLU A 129 16.53 14.39 -7.02
CA GLU A 129 17.68 13.75 -6.39
C GLU A 129 17.23 12.42 -5.75
N MET A 130 17.80 11.30 -6.20
CA MET A 130 17.66 10.04 -5.48
C MET A 130 18.48 10.08 -4.20
N LEU A 131 17.82 9.92 -3.04
CA LEU A 131 18.50 9.89 -1.75
C LEU A 131 19.04 8.49 -1.45
N GLY A 132 18.32 7.46 -1.79
CA GLY A 132 18.73 6.08 -1.60
C GLY A 132 17.57 5.10 -1.48
N TRP A 133 17.92 3.86 -1.14
CA TRP A 133 17.03 2.73 -1.02
C TRP A 133 17.03 2.15 0.39
N ARG A 134 15.88 1.64 0.80
CA ARG A 134 15.70 0.86 2.03
C ARG A 134 15.05 -0.47 1.68
N GLU A 135 15.66 -1.57 2.08
CA GLU A 135 14.99 -2.87 2.05
C GLU A 135 13.83 -2.86 3.06
N VAL A 136 12.65 -3.32 2.64
CA VAL A 136 11.50 -3.46 3.54
C VAL A 136 11.62 -4.80 4.26
N PRO A 137 11.67 -4.81 5.60
CA PRO A 137 11.68 -6.08 6.32
C PRO A 137 10.35 -6.80 6.13
N VAL A 138 10.44 -8.07 5.75
CA VAL A 138 9.28 -8.94 5.55
C VAL A 138 9.49 -10.29 6.22
N ASN A 139 8.39 -10.93 6.65
CA ASN A 139 8.39 -12.27 7.20
C ASN A 139 7.78 -13.25 6.17
N SER A 140 8.62 -13.78 5.29
CA SER A 140 8.21 -14.70 4.22
C SER A 140 7.79 -16.07 4.72
N ASP A 141 8.17 -16.46 5.95
CA ASP A 141 7.91 -17.80 6.52
C ASP A 141 6.41 -18.07 6.75
N ILE A 142 5.60 -17.02 6.83
CA ILE A 142 4.15 -17.14 7.06
C ILE A 142 3.35 -17.29 5.77
N LEU A 143 3.99 -17.18 4.61
CA LEU A 143 3.33 -17.21 3.31
C LEU A 143 2.90 -18.62 2.91
N GLY A 144 1.75 -18.74 2.29
CA GLY A 144 1.38 -19.94 1.54
C GLY A 144 2.25 -20.11 0.30
N LYS A 145 2.36 -21.36 -0.17
CA LYS A 145 3.25 -21.70 -1.28
C LYS A 145 3.05 -20.83 -2.52
N ALA A 146 1.82 -20.58 -2.93
CA ALA A 146 1.55 -19.80 -4.13
C ALA A 146 1.91 -18.31 -3.97
N SER A 147 1.75 -17.73 -2.78
CA SER A 147 2.21 -16.37 -2.47
C SER A 147 3.74 -16.29 -2.44
N PHE A 148 4.39 -17.29 -1.84
CA PHE A 148 5.85 -17.35 -1.70
C PHE A 148 6.55 -17.51 -3.05
N ASP A 149 6.03 -18.39 -3.93
CA ASP A 149 6.63 -18.68 -5.23
C ASP A 149 6.67 -17.44 -6.16
N CYS A 150 5.73 -16.49 -5.96
CA CYS A 150 5.65 -15.25 -6.73
C CYS A 150 5.89 -13.97 -5.90
N GLU A 151 6.43 -14.11 -4.69
CA GLU A 151 6.78 -12.99 -3.81
C GLU A 151 7.85 -12.10 -4.47
N PRO A 152 7.64 -10.77 -4.55
CA PRO A 152 8.66 -9.85 -5.03
C PRO A 152 9.70 -9.53 -3.95
N TYR A 153 10.86 -9.02 -4.37
CA TYR A 153 11.74 -8.29 -3.47
C TYR A 153 11.16 -6.89 -3.24
N MET A 154 11.02 -6.51 -1.98
CA MET A 154 10.37 -5.24 -1.62
C MET A 154 11.38 -4.22 -1.12
N SER A 155 11.34 -3.03 -1.72
CA SER A 155 12.22 -1.94 -1.34
C SER A 155 11.48 -0.60 -1.37
N GLN A 156 11.90 0.31 -0.52
CA GLN A 156 11.50 1.70 -0.54
C GLN A 156 12.63 2.54 -1.11
N PHE A 157 12.30 3.49 -1.98
CA PHE A 157 13.24 4.47 -2.48
C PHE A 157 12.80 5.88 -2.12
N PHE A 158 13.77 6.74 -1.87
CA PHE A 158 13.55 8.09 -1.36
C PHE A 158 14.05 9.09 -2.39
N VAL A 159 13.21 10.04 -2.75
CA VAL A 159 13.55 11.11 -3.70
C VAL A 159 13.34 12.47 -3.07
N ARG A 160 14.33 13.35 -3.19
CA ARG A 160 14.25 14.73 -2.72
C ARG A 160 13.51 15.60 -3.74
N ARG A 161 12.70 16.50 -3.25
CA ARG A 161 12.07 17.55 -4.04
C ARG A 161 13.12 18.52 -4.56
N SER A 162 13.06 18.88 -5.85
CA SER A 162 13.93 19.94 -6.38
C SER A 162 13.52 21.32 -5.82
N LYS A 163 14.47 22.23 -5.70
CA LYS A 163 14.22 23.59 -5.15
C LYS A 163 13.20 24.38 -5.98
N GLU A 164 13.14 24.13 -7.29
CA GLU A 164 12.22 24.79 -8.22
C GLU A 164 10.79 24.24 -8.15
N THR A 165 10.58 23.13 -7.46
CA THR A 165 9.27 22.51 -7.32
C THR A 165 8.66 22.92 -5.99
N GLU A 166 7.47 23.52 -6.00
CA GLU A 166 6.73 23.83 -4.78
C GLU A 166 6.32 22.57 -4.02
N ARG A 167 6.26 22.68 -2.67
CA ARG A 167 5.70 21.62 -1.81
C ARG A 167 4.23 21.33 -2.15
N GLY A 168 3.74 20.18 -1.73
CA GLY A 168 2.34 19.82 -1.86
C GLY A 168 1.99 19.28 -3.25
N LEU A 169 0.94 19.79 -3.87
CA LEU A 169 0.40 19.22 -5.12
C LEU A 169 1.36 19.31 -6.32
N ALA A 170 2.22 20.32 -6.39
CA ALA A 170 3.22 20.42 -7.44
C ALA A 170 4.22 19.27 -7.37
N PHE A 171 4.72 18.97 -6.18
CA PHE A 171 5.61 17.83 -5.96
C PHE A 171 4.89 16.48 -6.17
N GLU A 172 3.67 16.30 -5.67
CA GLU A 172 2.86 15.10 -5.91
C GLU A 172 2.67 14.81 -7.41
N ARG A 173 2.45 15.84 -8.24
CA ARG A 173 2.36 15.69 -9.70
C ARG A 173 3.68 15.21 -10.32
N LYS A 174 4.81 15.72 -9.86
CA LYS A 174 6.13 15.23 -10.30
C LYS A 174 6.35 13.77 -9.91
N LEU A 175 6.02 13.39 -8.68
CA LEU A 175 6.11 12.01 -8.21
C LEU A 175 5.17 11.08 -9.01
N TYR A 176 3.97 11.56 -9.36
CA TYR A 176 3.07 10.83 -10.24
C TYR A 176 3.68 10.61 -11.63
N ILE A 177 4.27 11.65 -12.25
CA ILE A 177 4.95 11.55 -13.54
C ILE A 177 6.11 10.56 -13.44
N PHE A 178 6.95 10.67 -12.41
CA PHE A 178 8.04 9.73 -12.16
C PHE A 178 7.55 8.28 -12.14
N ARG A 179 6.57 7.99 -11.32
CA ARG A 179 5.98 6.65 -11.22
C ARG A 179 5.46 6.15 -12.58
N ARG A 180 4.82 7.00 -13.35
CA ARG A 180 4.29 6.63 -14.68
C ARG A 180 5.41 6.36 -15.67
N VAL A 181 6.44 7.19 -15.71
CA VAL A 181 7.61 7.01 -16.58
C VAL A 181 8.34 5.71 -16.22
N ALA A 182 8.63 5.49 -14.93
CA ALA A 182 9.29 4.28 -14.46
C ALA A 182 8.48 3.02 -14.79
N SER A 183 7.17 3.03 -14.50
CA SER A 183 6.29 1.90 -14.83
C SER A 183 6.24 1.63 -16.34
N HIS A 184 6.26 2.66 -17.16
CA HIS A 184 6.19 2.51 -18.61
C HIS A 184 7.50 1.97 -19.17
N ARG A 185 8.65 2.53 -18.77
CA ARG A 185 9.97 2.10 -19.27
C ARG A 185 10.34 0.68 -18.84
N LEU A 186 10.13 0.36 -17.57
CA LEU A 186 10.58 -0.89 -16.98
C LEU A 186 9.61 -2.05 -17.20
N ARG A 187 8.33 -1.77 -17.45
CA ARG A 187 7.32 -2.82 -17.61
C ARG A 187 6.92 -3.09 -19.06
N TYR A 188 7.01 -2.09 -19.93
CA TYR A 188 6.51 -2.20 -21.32
C TYR A 188 7.58 -2.08 -22.40
N PHE A 189 8.77 -1.54 -22.09
CA PHE A 189 9.82 -1.32 -23.08
C PHE A 189 11.13 -2.04 -22.82
N ARG A 190 11.23 -2.74 -21.72
CA ARG A 190 12.43 -3.50 -21.36
C ARG A 190 12.03 -4.88 -20.91
N ASP A 191 11.95 -5.81 -21.84
CA ASP A 191 11.60 -7.21 -21.57
C ASP A 191 12.57 -7.88 -20.58
N ASP A 192 13.84 -7.47 -20.61
CA ASP A 192 14.89 -7.90 -19.68
C ASP A 192 14.69 -7.44 -18.24
N LEU A 193 13.91 -6.37 -18.00
CA LEU A 193 13.64 -5.79 -16.68
C LEU A 193 12.18 -5.91 -16.23
N SER A 194 11.31 -6.49 -17.05
CA SER A 194 9.85 -6.50 -16.83
C SER A 194 9.38 -7.62 -15.90
N GLU A 195 10.22 -8.59 -15.58
CA GLU A 195 9.84 -9.82 -14.89
C GLU A 195 9.05 -9.57 -13.61
N MET A 196 9.49 -8.67 -12.77
CA MET A 196 8.75 -8.18 -11.62
C MET A 196 9.15 -6.72 -11.36
N PHE A 197 8.40 -5.79 -11.91
CA PHE A 197 8.58 -4.38 -11.60
C PHE A 197 7.24 -3.72 -11.36
N TYR A 198 7.05 -3.15 -10.17
CA TYR A 198 5.84 -2.42 -9.84
C TYR A 198 6.10 -1.41 -8.72
N ILE A 199 5.61 -0.19 -8.87
CA ILE A 199 5.61 0.82 -7.81
C ILE A 199 4.20 0.89 -7.22
N ALA A 200 4.03 0.33 -6.02
CA ALA A 200 2.76 0.27 -5.32
C ALA A 200 2.26 1.67 -4.93
N SER A 201 3.15 2.51 -4.41
CA SER A 201 2.91 3.92 -4.13
C SER A 201 4.18 4.74 -4.35
N LEU A 202 4.04 6.02 -4.69
CA LEU A 202 5.11 7.02 -4.71
C LEU A 202 4.46 8.37 -4.40
N SER A 203 4.74 8.89 -3.21
CA SER A 203 4.10 10.11 -2.70
C SER A 203 4.95 10.74 -1.60
N ALA A 204 4.83 12.05 -1.41
CA ALA A 204 5.35 12.78 -0.26
C ALA A 204 4.34 12.84 0.91
N ARG A 205 3.14 12.25 0.75
CA ARG A 205 2.02 12.38 1.68
C ARG A 205 1.49 11.05 2.20
N THR A 206 1.61 9.99 1.41
CA THR A 206 0.94 8.71 1.68
C THR A 206 1.78 7.52 1.25
N MET A 207 1.51 6.36 1.84
CA MET A 207 2.18 5.11 1.53
C MET A 207 1.19 3.94 1.57
N THR A 208 1.45 2.90 0.78
CA THR A 208 0.63 1.69 0.74
C THR A 208 1.49 0.47 1.01
N TYR A 209 1.16 -0.28 2.07
CA TYR A 209 1.62 -1.64 2.31
C TYR A 209 0.53 -2.60 1.85
N LYS A 210 0.86 -3.55 1.00
CA LYS A 210 -0.10 -4.55 0.48
C LYS A 210 0.61 -5.78 -0.03
N GLY A 211 -0.12 -6.86 -0.21
CA GLY A 211 0.47 -8.09 -0.72
C GLY A 211 -0.58 -9.16 -1.01
N MET A 212 -0.12 -10.27 -1.57
CA MET A 212 -0.91 -11.49 -1.75
C MET A 212 -0.99 -12.23 -0.42
N LEU A 213 -1.69 -11.61 0.54
CA LEU A 213 -1.78 -11.96 1.94
C LEU A 213 -3.23 -12.23 2.33
N THR A 214 -3.45 -13.01 3.38
CA THR A 214 -4.69 -12.98 4.15
C THR A 214 -4.72 -11.74 5.04
N THR A 215 -5.87 -11.39 5.57
CA THR A 215 -6.03 -10.26 6.49
C THR A 215 -5.17 -10.40 7.74
N GLY A 216 -5.07 -11.61 8.29
CA GLY A 216 -4.28 -11.91 9.48
C GLY A 216 -2.77 -11.90 9.25
N GLN A 217 -2.32 -11.97 8.01
CA GLN A 217 -0.89 -11.94 7.67
C GLN A 217 -0.33 -10.53 7.51
N LEU A 218 -1.16 -9.50 7.29
CA LEU A 218 -0.70 -8.17 6.84
C LEU A 218 0.35 -7.55 7.77
N ASP A 219 0.09 -7.46 9.06
CA ASP A 219 1.00 -6.90 10.05
C ASP A 219 2.07 -7.90 10.54
N GLN A 220 1.85 -9.20 10.31
CA GLN A 220 2.84 -10.23 10.58
C GLN A 220 3.89 -10.28 9.47
N TYR A 221 3.48 -10.06 8.23
CA TYR A 221 4.35 -10.02 7.06
C TYR A 221 5.16 -8.74 7.00
N PHE A 222 4.56 -7.59 7.35
CA PHE A 222 5.22 -6.28 7.42
C PHE A 222 5.45 -5.83 8.87
N PRO A 223 6.57 -6.20 9.51
CA PRO A 223 6.87 -5.77 10.89
C PRO A 223 6.86 -4.26 11.09
N ASP A 224 7.19 -3.48 10.06
CA ASP A 224 7.12 -2.01 10.07
C ASP A 224 5.78 -1.50 10.60
N LEU A 225 4.66 -2.17 10.24
CA LEU A 225 3.30 -1.75 10.63
C LEU A 225 3.03 -1.85 12.13
N ARG A 226 3.83 -2.63 12.86
CA ARG A 226 3.75 -2.76 14.32
C ARG A 226 4.58 -1.75 15.08
N HIS A 227 5.42 -0.98 14.37
CA HIS A 227 6.32 -0.04 15.02
C HIS A 227 5.53 1.15 15.59
N PRO A 228 5.78 1.58 16.85
CA PRO A 228 5.01 2.66 17.49
C PRO A 228 5.11 4.02 16.78
N ASP A 229 6.21 4.28 16.06
CA ASP A 229 6.39 5.51 15.26
C ASP A 229 5.74 5.42 13.86
N MET A 230 5.15 4.29 13.49
CA MET A 230 4.30 4.15 12.31
C MET A 230 2.96 4.83 12.58
N GLU A 231 2.92 6.16 12.48
CA GLU A 231 1.80 7.01 12.86
C GLU A 231 1.05 7.54 11.63
N SER A 232 -0.27 7.60 11.74
CA SER A 232 -1.14 8.22 10.73
C SER A 232 -2.37 8.83 11.39
N ALA A 233 -2.98 9.84 10.77
CA ALA A 233 -4.29 10.35 11.16
C ALA A 233 -5.43 9.72 10.34
N LEU A 234 -5.09 8.98 9.29
CA LEU A 234 -6.00 8.30 8.37
C LEU A 234 -5.41 6.96 7.98
N ALA A 235 -6.20 5.91 8.06
CA ALA A 235 -5.83 4.62 7.47
C ALA A 235 -7.02 4.00 6.73
N LEU A 236 -6.75 3.49 5.52
CA LEU A 236 -7.69 2.77 4.68
C LEU A 236 -7.17 1.35 4.49
N THR A 237 -7.96 0.34 4.82
CA THR A 237 -7.59 -1.07 4.68
C THR A 237 -8.53 -1.80 3.74
N HIS A 238 -8.03 -2.88 3.16
CA HIS A 238 -8.80 -3.71 2.26
C HIS A 238 -8.48 -5.19 2.42
N SER A 239 -9.54 -5.99 2.47
CA SER A 239 -9.51 -7.44 2.32
C SER A 239 -10.09 -7.81 0.96
N ARG A 240 -9.26 -8.40 0.10
CA ARG A 240 -9.65 -8.73 -1.27
C ARG A 240 -10.26 -10.12 -1.35
N PHE A 241 -11.37 -10.20 -2.08
CA PHE A 241 -11.91 -11.46 -2.61
C PHE A 241 -11.89 -11.39 -4.14
N SER A 242 -11.20 -12.32 -4.77
CA SER A 242 -11.04 -12.34 -6.23
C SER A 242 -11.94 -13.39 -6.85
N THR A 243 -12.94 -12.96 -7.61
CA THR A 243 -13.85 -13.85 -8.33
C THR A 243 -13.51 -14.04 -9.81
N ASN A 244 -12.92 -13.01 -10.45
CA ASN A 244 -12.76 -12.96 -11.91
C ASN A 244 -11.29 -12.87 -12.36
N THR A 245 -10.34 -12.72 -11.46
CA THR A 245 -8.92 -12.58 -11.79
C THR A 245 -8.06 -13.33 -10.79
N PHE A 246 -7.04 -14.02 -11.28
CA PHE A 246 -6.09 -14.68 -10.39
C PHE A 246 -5.45 -13.67 -9.43
N PRO A 247 -5.36 -14.00 -8.13
CA PRO A 247 -4.64 -13.21 -7.15
C PRO A 247 -3.17 -13.03 -7.56
N ASN A 248 -2.63 -11.85 -7.29
CA ASN A 248 -1.20 -11.61 -7.35
C ASN A 248 -0.84 -10.37 -6.50
N TRP A 249 0.45 -10.21 -6.21
CA TRP A 249 0.98 -9.12 -5.40
C TRP A 249 0.59 -7.73 -5.90
N LEU A 250 0.52 -7.53 -7.21
CA LEU A 250 0.23 -6.23 -7.83
C LEU A 250 -1.24 -5.83 -7.69
N ARG A 251 -2.14 -6.83 -7.70
CA ARG A 251 -3.60 -6.64 -7.68
C ARG A 251 -4.17 -6.51 -6.29
N ALA A 252 -3.40 -6.81 -5.24
CA ALA A 252 -3.81 -6.50 -3.88
C ALA A 252 -4.14 -5.00 -3.74
N GLN A 253 -5.07 -4.66 -2.88
CA GLN A 253 -5.52 -3.30 -2.62
C GLN A 253 -5.13 -2.87 -1.20
N PRO A 254 -5.12 -1.56 -0.87
CA PRO A 254 -5.56 -0.41 -1.67
C PRO A 254 -4.63 -0.05 -2.84
N PHE A 255 -5.19 0.62 -3.86
CA PHE A 255 -4.43 1.26 -4.93
C PHE A 255 -4.31 2.75 -4.64
N ARG A 256 -3.25 3.17 -3.96
CA ARG A 256 -3.03 4.59 -3.65
C ARG A 256 -4.27 5.21 -2.97
N TYR A 257 -5.05 6.03 -3.67
CA TYR A 257 -6.26 6.66 -3.16
C TYR A 257 -7.57 5.90 -3.47
N LEU A 258 -7.49 4.71 -4.04
CA LEU A 258 -8.65 3.91 -4.45
C LEU A 258 -8.66 2.55 -3.76
N CYS A 259 -9.84 2.16 -3.28
CA CYS A 259 -10.05 0.88 -2.63
C CYS A 259 -11.51 0.43 -2.83
N HIS A 260 -11.72 -0.68 -3.53
CA HIS A 260 -13.03 -1.32 -3.65
C HIS A 260 -12.93 -2.72 -4.28
N ASN A 261 -13.95 -3.56 -4.09
CA ASN A 261 -13.95 -4.92 -4.60
C ASN A 261 -14.17 -5.01 -6.12
N GLY A 262 -14.67 -3.96 -6.76
CA GLY A 262 -14.94 -3.92 -8.19
C GLY A 262 -16.35 -4.44 -8.56
N GLU A 263 -16.87 -3.90 -9.65
CA GLU A 263 -18.13 -4.27 -10.30
C GLU A 263 -17.85 -4.43 -11.80
N ILE A 264 -16.90 -5.30 -12.14
CA ILE A 264 -16.30 -5.35 -13.48
C ILE A 264 -17.29 -5.78 -14.56
N ASN A 265 -18.26 -6.59 -14.20
CA ASN A 265 -19.27 -7.07 -15.15
C ASN A 265 -20.34 -6.02 -15.51
N THR A 266 -20.42 -4.94 -14.76
CA THR A 266 -21.46 -3.91 -14.88
C THR A 266 -21.09 -2.83 -15.90
N VAL A 267 -19.81 -2.53 -16.08
CA VAL A 267 -19.34 -1.46 -16.98
C VAL A 267 -19.84 -1.70 -18.41
N ARG A 268 -19.62 -2.89 -18.95
CA ARG A 268 -20.03 -3.23 -20.32
C ARG A 268 -21.54 -3.27 -20.51
N GLY A 269 -22.28 -3.64 -19.47
CA GLY A 269 -23.74 -3.59 -19.47
C GLY A 269 -24.29 -2.17 -19.41
N ASN A 270 -23.57 -1.26 -18.80
CA ASN A 270 -23.97 0.17 -18.72
C ASN A 270 -23.54 0.99 -19.94
N GLU A 271 -22.61 0.51 -20.74
CA GLU A 271 -22.21 1.13 -22.01
C GLU A 271 -23.12 0.78 -23.19
N ASN A 272 -23.94 -0.24 -23.07
CA ASN A 272 -24.91 -0.72 -24.06
C ASN A 272 -26.32 -0.20 -23.75
#